data_51327f58b660b0359b5ee67fb3c51892
#
_entry.id   51327f58b660b0359b5ee67fb3c51892
#
_cell.length_a   1.000
_cell.length_b   1.000
_cell.length_c   1.000
_cell.angle_alpha   90.00
_cell.angle_beta   90.00
_cell.angle_gamma   90.00
#
_symmetry.space_group_name_H-M   'P 1'
#
loop_
_entity.id
_entity.type
_entity.pdbx_description
1 polymer ?
#
loop_
_entity_poly.entity_id
_entity_poly.type
_entity_poly.pdbx_seq_one_letter_code
_entity_poly.pdbx_strand_id
1 'polypeptide(L)'
;IHGGGWILGDYPTHRRLVRDLVVASGFPAVFIRYTPSPEAKYPQALDEIYAAVRWIARNGARIGVDGSRMALAGNSVGGNMAIATALRAKREQGPQIKLLLPMWPVADSSFDTASYVRYAKQRFLTDSLMKWMFDQYTTDPQQRREVYVSPLRATDDELRGLPPTYIQVAENDILRDEGEALGRRLSEAGVDATTVRYNGVIHDWGMLNGLAALHQTRALVLSSAAMMQYYLGTDYIGADRSCEEIDFIS
;
A
#
# COMPACT_ATOMS: atom_id res chain seq x y z
N ILE A 1 7.28 1.15 -2.74
CA ILE A 1 7.68 -0.16 -2.18
C ILE A 1 7.05 -1.23 -3.07
N HIS A 2 7.86 -2.10 -3.68
CA HIS A 2 7.36 -3.05 -4.67
C HIS A 2 6.79 -4.33 -4.03
N GLY A 3 5.84 -4.95 -4.75
CA GLY A 3 5.31 -6.27 -4.46
C GLY A 3 6.19 -7.41 -5.00
N GLY A 4 5.61 -8.62 -5.04
CA GLY A 4 6.28 -9.84 -5.51
C GLY A 4 6.51 -10.87 -4.40
N GLY A 5 5.64 -10.91 -3.38
CA GLY A 5 5.68 -11.93 -2.32
C GLY A 5 6.94 -11.90 -1.47
N TRP A 6 7.58 -10.75 -1.31
CA TRP A 6 8.90 -10.53 -0.68
C TRP A 6 10.08 -11.21 -1.40
N ILE A 7 9.84 -11.96 -2.48
CA ILE A 7 10.82 -12.83 -3.16
C ILE A 7 11.17 -12.27 -4.54
N LEU A 8 10.17 -11.76 -5.22
CA LEU A 8 10.24 -11.31 -6.61
C LEU A 8 10.04 -9.80 -6.69
N GLY A 9 10.25 -9.28 -7.89
CA GLY A 9 10.03 -7.89 -8.19
C GLY A 9 11.29 -7.06 -8.13
N ASP A 10 11.30 -6.07 -8.99
CA ASP A 10 12.38 -5.08 -9.12
C ASP A 10 11.84 -3.82 -9.81
N TYR A 11 12.69 -2.83 -10.05
CA TYR A 11 12.28 -1.64 -10.80
C TYR A 11 11.84 -1.95 -12.24
N PRO A 12 12.52 -2.78 -13.03
CA PRO A 12 12.04 -3.20 -14.35
C PRO A 12 10.62 -3.72 -14.38
N THR A 13 10.22 -4.57 -13.43
CA THR A 13 8.86 -5.14 -13.36
C THR A 13 7.79 -4.12 -12.98
N HIS A 14 8.12 -3.14 -12.14
CA HIS A 14 7.21 -2.12 -11.62
C HIS A 14 7.29 -0.78 -12.35
N ARG A 15 8.26 -0.61 -13.26
CA ARG A 15 8.58 0.66 -13.91
C ARG A 15 7.38 1.36 -14.53
N ARG A 16 6.47 0.62 -15.19
CA ARG A 16 5.30 1.22 -15.82
C ARG A 16 4.38 1.83 -14.77
N LEU A 17 3.99 1.08 -13.75
CA LEU A 17 3.11 1.57 -12.68
C LEU A 17 3.73 2.80 -11.99
N VAL A 18 5.00 2.75 -11.66
CA VAL A 18 5.71 3.89 -11.03
C VAL A 18 5.67 5.12 -11.93
N ARG A 19 5.97 4.97 -13.24
CA ARG A 19 5.93 6.07 -14.19
C ARG A 19 4.53 6.63 -14.39
N ASP A 20 3.52 5.77 -14.47
CA ASP A 20 2.13 6.19 -14.60
C ASP A 20 1.71 7.06 -13.40
N LEU A 21 2.07 6.63 -12.17
CA LEU A 21 1.80 7.40 -10.96
C LEU A 21 2.56 8.73 -10.93
N VAL A 22 3.84 8.74 -11.30
CA VAL A 22 4.67 9.97 -11.38
C VAL A 22 4.10 10.95 -12.38
N VAL A 23 3.76 10.49 -13.59
CA VAL A 23 3.22 11.36 -14.65
C VAL A 23 1.86 11.90 -14.27
N ALA A 24 0.98 11.06 -13.70
CA ALA A 24 -0.37 11.49 -13.34
C ALA A 24 -0.40 12.42 -12.11
N SER A 25 0.45 12.18 -11.13
CA SER A 25 0.48 12.96 -9.88
C SER A 25 1.32 14.24 -9.98
N GLY A 26 2.34 14.25 -10.84
CA GLY A 26 3.35 15.31 -10.90
C GLY A 26 4.44 15.22 -9.82
N PHE A 27 4.40 14.20 -8.96
CA PHE A 27 5.39 14.01 -7.89
C PHE A 27 6.51 13.06 -8.32
N PRO A 28 7.76 13.31 -7.91
CA PRO A 28 8.85 12.35 -8.07
C PRO A 28 8.63 11.11 -7.21
N ALA A 29 9.17 9.97 -7.64
CA ALA A 29 9.14 8.73 -6.89
C ALA A 29 10.54 8.24 -6.55
N VAL A 30 10.72 7.77 -5.32
CA VAL A 30 11.90 7.02 -4.89
C VAL A 30 11.54 5.55 -4.81
N PHE A 31 12.15 4.73 -5.65
CA PHE A 31 11.94 3.29 -5.66
C PHE A 31 12.94 2.61 -4.72
N ILE A 32 12.45 2.00 -3.65
CA ILE A 32 13.29 1.33 -2.66
C ILE A 32 13.55 -0.10 -3.13
N ARG A 33 14.83 -0.46 -3.26
CA ARG A 33 15.30 -1.82 -3.54
C ARG A 33 15.70 -2.46 -2.22
N TYR A 34 14.79 -3.20 -1.63
CA TYR A 34 15.07 -3.98 -0.43
C TYR A 34 15.61 -5.36 -0.80
N THR A 35 16.32 -5.99 0.12
CA THR A 35 16.84 -7.35 -0.07
C THR A 35 15.69 -8.37 0.01
N PRO A 36 15.44 -9.16 -1.04
CA PRO A 36 14.34 -10.10 -1.06
C PRO A 36 14.60 -11.35 -0.22
N SER A 37 13.54 -12.09 0.07
CA SER A 37 13.60 -13.44 0.60
C SER A 37 13.91 -14.44 -0.56
N PRO A 38 14.52 -15.58 -0.29
CA PRO A 38 14.93 -16.12 1.02
C PRO A 38 16.27 -15.59 1.55
N GLU A 39 17.00 -14.77 0.76
CA GLU A 39 18.32 -14.22 1.15
C GLU A 39 18.19 -13.35 2.40
N ALA A 40 17.10 -12.60 2.52
CA ALA A 40 16.75 -11.85 3.73
C ALA A 40 15.40 -12.31 4.26
N LYS A 41 15.36 -12.70 5.52
CA LYS A 41 14.14 -13.05 6.24
C LYS A 41 13.57 -11.80 6.96
N TYR A 42 12.30 -11.87 7.36
CA TYR A 42 11.72 -10.90 8.27
C TYR A 42 12.60 -10.73 9.54
N PRO A 43 12.89 -9.50 9.99
CA PRO A 43 12.34 -8.22 9.53
C PRO A 43 13.25 -7.42 8.56
N GLN A 44 14.28 -8.01 7.97
CA GLN A 44 15.34 -7.27 7.27
C GLN A 44 14.82 -6.33 6.16
N ALA A 45 13.95 -6.80 5.27
CA ALA A 45 13.39 -5.95 4.21
C ALA A 45 12.66 -4.72 4.78
N LEU A 46 11.91 -4.89 5.88
CA LEU A 46 11.23 -3.79 6.56
C LEU A 46 12.23 -2.81 7.20
N ASP A 47 13.31 -3.32 7.78
CA ASP A 47 14.38 -2.49 8.36
C ASP A 47 15.05 -1.63 7.30
N GLU A 48 15.35 -2.19 6.14
CA GLU A 48 15.93 -1.48 5.00
C GLU A 48 14.98 -0.40 4.46
N ILE A 49 13.69 -0.73 4.31
CA ILE A 49 12.67 0.23 3.86
C ILE A 49 12.54 1.37 4.86
N TYR A 50 12.44 1.06 6.15
CA TYR A 50 12.33 2.08 7.18
C TYR A 50 13.57 2.97 7.27
N ALA A 51 14.77 2.39 7.13
CA ALA A 51 16.02 3.14 7.06
C ALA A 51 16.03 4.10 5.86
N ALA A 52 15.58 3.64 4.68
CA ALA A 52 15.47 4.48 3.49
C ALA A 52 14.47 5.63 3.70
N VAL A 53 13.29 5.37 4.27
CA VAL A 53 12.28 6.39 4.57
C VAL A 53 12.83 7.44 5.56
N ARG A 54 13.53 7.01 6.62
CA ARG A 54 14.20 7.92 7.56
C ARG A 54 15.28 8.76 6.89
N TRP A 55 16.05 8.17 5.98
CA TRP A 55 17.08 8.88 5.23
C TRP A 55 16.47 9.92 4.31
N ILE A 56 15.41 9.57 3.56
CA ILE A 56 14.69 10.49 2.66
C ILE A 56 14.13 11.67 3.46
N ALA A 57 13.51 11.41 4.61
CA ALA A 57 12.96 12.47 5.46
C ALA A 57 14.00 13.53 5.85
N ARG A 58 15.26 13.11 6.09
CA ARG A 58 16.35 13.99 6.54
C ARG A 58 17.17 14.57 5.39
N ASN A 59 17.27 13.86 4.29
CA ASN A 59 18.22 14.13 3.22
C ASN A 59 17.59 14.26 1.83
N GLY A 60 16.25 14.26 1.72
CA GLY A 60 15.52 14.25 0.45
C GLY A 60 15.98 15.36 -0.51
N ALA A 61 16.27 16.55 0.01
CA ALA A 61 16.78 17.67 -0.79
C ALA A 61 18.07 17.33 -1.57
N ARG A 62 18.90 16.41 -1.07
CA ARG A 62 20.14 15.97 -1.74
C ARG A 62 19.88 15.17 -3.02
N ILE A 63 18.69 14.62 -3.15
CA ILE A 63 18.24 13.87 -4.32
C ILE A 63 17.06 14.56 -5.04
N GLY A 64 16.82 15.84 -4.73
CA GLY A 64 15.80 16.65 -5.39
C GLY A 64 14.36 16.33 -4.98
N VAL A 65 14.13 15.77 -3.77
CA VAL A 65 12.78 15.48 -3.26
C VAL A 65 12.54 16.17 -1.91
N ASP A 66 11.28 16.51 -1.64
CA ASP A 66 10.87 17.06 -0.35
C ASP A 66 10.54 15.93 0.64
N GLY A 67 11.50 15.61 1.50
CA GLY A 67 11.35 14.57 2.51
C GLY A 67 10.34 14.88 3.63
N SER A 68 9.80 16.11 3.71
CA SER A 68 8.76 16.48 4.68
C SER A 68 7.34 16.16 4.18
N ARG A 69 7.18 15.91 2.89
CA ARG A 69 5.91 15.62 2.22
C ARG A 69 5.96 14.28 1.49
N MET A 70 5.93 13.18 2.24
CA MET A 70 6.02 11.83 1.70
C MET A 70 4.68 11.10 1.72
N ALA A 71 4.37 10.41 0.61
CA ALA A 71 3.43 9.29 0.59
C ALA A 71 4.21 7.97 0.51
N LEU A 72 3.70 6.93 1.15
CA LEU A 72 4.17 5.57 0.95
C LEU A 72 3.17 4.82 0.09
N ALA A 73 3.59 4.45 -1.10
CA ALA A 73 2.81 3.63 -2.03
C ALA A 73 3.45 2.24 -2.17
N GLY A 74 2.62 1.22 -2.24
CA GLY A 74 3.10 -0.14 -2.45
C GLY A 74 2.00 -1.09 -2.86
N ASN A 75 2.35 -2.09 -3.67
CA ASN A 75 1.41 -3.12 -4.13
C ASN A 75 1.67 -4.46 -3.44
N SER A 76 0.62 -5.23 -3.15
CA SER A 76 0.73 -6.57 -2.57
C SER A 76 1.52 -6.54 -1.24
N VAL A 77 2.60 -7.29 -1.12
CA VAL A 77 3.52 -7.23 0.03
C VAL A 77 4.19 -5.86 0.18
N GLY A 78 4.34 -5.10 -0.90
CA GLY A 78 4.79 -3.70 -0.82
C GLY A 78 3.77 -2.80 -0.11
N GLY A 79 2.48 -3.04 -0.31
CA GLY A 79 1.41 -2.41 0.44
C GLY A 79 1.43 -2.79 1.92
N ASN A 80 1.69 -4.07 2.23
CA ASN A 80 1.93 -4.54 3.60
C ASN A 80 3.08 -3.77 4.25
N MET A 81 4.24 -3.74 3.61
CA MET A 81 5.43 -3.08 4.16
C MET A 81 5.28 -1.55 4.24
N ALA A 82 4.46 -0.93 3.38
CA ALA A 82 4.13 0.49 3.51
C ALA A 82 3.35 0.77 4.81
N ILE A 83 2.34 -0.06 5.12
CA ILE A 83 1.55 0.04 6.35
C ILE A 83 2.44 -0.26 7.57
N ALA A 84 3.24 -1.34 7.52
CA ALA A 84 4.18 -1.70 8.58
C ALA A 84 5.19 -0.57 8.86
N THR A 85 5.67 0.08 7.81
CA THR A 85 6.58 1.24 7.93
C THR A 85 5.90 2.41 8.63
N ALA A 86 4.62 2.68 8.33
CA ALA A 86 3.87 3.75 9.00
C ALA A 86 3.59 3.42 10.47
N LEU A 87 3.21 2.18 10.79
CA LEU A 87 3.07 1.71 12.17
C LEU A 87 4.38 1.88 12.96
N ARG A 88 5.49 1.52 12.35
CA ARG A 88 6.81 1.68 12.95
C ARG A 88 7.19 3.14 13.12
N ALA A 89 6.96 3.97 12.11
CA ALA A 89 7.22 5.40 12.19
C ALA A 89 6.43 6.06 13.33
N LYS A 90 5.16 5.70 13.50
CA LYS A 90 4.34 6.16 14.62
C LYS A 90 4.94 5.71 15.96
N ARG A 91 5.24 4.43 16.11
CA ARG A 91 5.77 3.84 17.37
C ARG A 91 7.11 4.46 17.78
N GLU A 92 7.99 4.71 16.80
CA GLU A 92 9.33 5.26 17.04
C GLU A 92 9.39 6.79 17.00
N GLN A 93 8.25 7.48 16.85
CA GLN A 93 8.17 8.94 16.65
C GLN A 93 9.09 9.39 15.50
N GLY A 94 9.07 8.63 14.43
CA GLY A 94 9.90 8.77 13.25
C GLY A 94 9.32 9.76 12.23
N PRO A 95 9.66 9.61 10.93
CA PRO A 95 9.23 10.51 9.88
C PRO A 95 7.70 10.60 9.77
N GLN A 96 7.20 11.81 9.53
CA GLN A 96 5.80 11.99 9.18
C GLN A 96 5.53 11.52 7.76
N ILE A 97 4.54 10.65 7.63
CA ILE A 97 3.99 10.18 6.35
C ILE A 97 2.66 10.89 6.15
N LYS A 98 2.42 11.46 4.99
CA LYS A 98 1.23 12.27 4.70
C LYS A 98 0.11 11.46 4.08
N LEU A 99 0.43 10.32 3.46
CA LEU A 99 -0.54 9.46 2.79
C LEU A 99 0.01 8.03 2.69
N LEU A 100 -0.86 7.04 2.89
CA LEU A 100 -0.63 5.64 2.53
C LEU A 100 -1.47 5.26 1.32
N LEU A 101 -0.84 4.63 0.33
CA LEU A 101 -1.46 4.10 -0.88
C LEU A 101 -1.17 2.59 -1.01
N PRO A 102 -1.75 1.75 -0.16
CA PRO A 102 -1.62 0.30 -0.31
C PRO A 102 -2.56 -0.19 -1.41
N MET A 103 -1.96 -0.76 -2.45
CA MET A 103 -2.65 -1.35 -3.59
C MET A 103 -2.72 -2.86 -3.39
N TRP A 104 -3.92 -3.45 -3.32
CA TRP A 104 -4.16 -4.88 -3.05
C TRP A 104 -3.21 -5.48 -2.00
N PRO A 105 -3.17 -4.89 -0.80
CA PRO A 105 -2.16 -5.22 0.19
C PRO A 105 -2.40 -6.59 0.84
N VAL A 106 -1.31 -7.23 1.25
CA VAL A 106 -1.35 -8.28 2.27
C VAL A 106 -1.61 -7.61 3.62
N ALA A 107 -2.62 -8.08 4.36
CA ALA A 107 -2.98 -7.51 5.66
C ALA A 107 -2.99 -8.52 6.82
N ASP A 108 -3.05 -9.82 6.53
CA ASP A 108 -3.00 -10.88 7.55
C ASP A 108 -2.32 -12.15 7.03
N SER A 109 -2.03 -13.06 7.93
CA SER A 109 -1.42 -14.37 7.68
C SER A 109 -2.35 -15.54 8.02
N SER A 110 -3.67 -15.32 8.13
CA SER A 110 -4.65 -16.36 8.48
C SER A 110 -5.04 -17.24 7.28
N PHE A 111 -5.07 -16.69 6.06
CA PHE A 111 -5.43 -17.39 4.82
C PHE A 111 -6.83 -18.01 4.81
N ASP A 112 -7.78 -17.50 5.58
CA ASP A 112 -9.10 -18.14 5.84
C ASP A 112 -10.29 -17.27 5.45
N THR A 113 -10.07 -16.14 4.80
CA THR A 113 -11.14 -15.26 4.35
C THR A 113 -11.98 -15.89 3.22
N ALA A 114 -13.18 -15.39 3.01
CA ALA A 114 -14.05 -15.86 1.93
C ALA A 114 -13.39 -15.69 0.53
N SER A 115 -12.60 -14.63 0.33
CA SER A 115 -11.85 -14.44 -0.91
C SER A 115 -10.74 -15.47 -1.08
N TYR A 116 -10.03 -15.88 -0.01
CA TYR A 116 -9.07 -16.99 -0.07
C TYR A 116 -9.74 -18.28 -0.51
N VAL A 117 -10.89 -18.62 0.04
CA VAL A 117 -11.65 -19.81 -0.36
C VAL A 117 -12.13 -19.71 -1.82
N ARG A 118 -12.74 -18.59 -2.19
CA ARG A 118 -13.35 -18.40 -3.49
C ARG A 118 -12.33 -18.34 -4.63
N TYR A 119 -11.21 -17.70 -4.41
CA TYR A 119 -10.20 -17.43 -5.45
C TYR A 119 -8.89 -18.20 -5.25
N ALA A 120 -8.90 -19.25 -4.44
CA ALA A 120 -7.74 -20.08 -4.10
C ALA A 120 -6.92 -20.54 -5.31
N LYS A 121 -7.60 -20.73 -6.47
CA LYS A 121 -7.01 -21.27 -7.71
C LYS A 121 -7.36 -20.38 -8.90
N GLN A 122 -6.48 -20.36 -9.91
CA GLN A 122 -6.75 -19.79 -11.26
C GLN A 122 -6.98 -18.26 -11.32
N ARG A 123 -6.48 -17.48 -10.36
CA ARG A 123 -6.63 -16.02 -10.33
C ARG A 123 -5.30 -15.27 -10.19
N PHE A 124 -4.25 -15.73 -10.87
CA PHE A 124 -2.88 -15.21 -10.87
C PHE A 124 -2.17 -15.47 -9.53
N LEU A 125 -2.60 -14.87 -8.43
CA LEU A 125 -2.13 -15.20 -7.08
C LEU A 125 -3.03 -16.29 -6.48
N THR A 126 -2.44 -17.45 -6.14
CA THR A 126 -3.14 -18.58 -5.53
C THR A 126 -2.90 -18.65 -4.02
N ASP A 127 -3.79 -19.31 -3.30
CA ASP A 127 -3.64 -19.62 -1.87
C ASP A 127 -2.31 -20.33 -1.58
N SER A 128 -2.00 -21.39 -2.33
CA SER A 128 -0.76 -22.15 -2.15
C SER A 128 0.50 -21.34 -2.42
N LEU A 129 0.46 -20.47 -3.43
CA LEU A 129 1.57 -19.58 -3.75
C LEU A 129 1.80 -18.55 -2.63
N MET A 130 0.73 -17.95 -2.10
CA MET A 130 0.84 -16.98 -1.02
C MET A 130 1.40 -17.62 0.27
N LYS A 131 0.93 -18.83 0.63
CA LYS A 131 1.46 -19.59 1.77
C LYS A 131 2.95 -19.87 1.60
N TRP A 132 3.37 -20.32 0.40
CA TRP A 132 4.77 -20.57 0.10
C TRP A 132 5.62 -19.28 0.19
N MET A 133 5.12 -18.15 -0.28
CA MET A 133 5.80 -16.85 -0.16
C MET A 133 5.99 -16.45 1.30
N PHE A 134 4.97 -16.64 2.14
CA PHE A 134 5.09 -16.41 3.58
C PHE A 134 6.16 -17.30 4.22
N ASP A 135 6.27 -18.57 3.80
CA ASP A 135 7.30 -19.49 4.30
C ASP A 135 8.72 -19.04 3.92
N GLN A 136 8.87 -18.34 2.79
CA GLN A 136 10.15 -17.73 2.44
C GLN A 136 10.45 -16.49 3.28
N TYR A 137 9.45 -15.70 3.64
CA TYR A 137 9.58 -14.48 4.43
C TYR A 137 9.81 -14.78 5.92
N THR A 138 8.92 -15.59 6.51
CA THR A 138 9.06 -16.10 7.87
C THR A 138 8.24 -17.36 8.09
N THR A 139 8.86 -18.36 8.76
CA THR A 139 8.19 -19.59 9.21
C THR A 139 7.77 -19.53 10.68
N ASP A 140 8.19 -18.49 11.41
CA ASP A 140 7.86 -18.33 12.83
C ASP A 140 6.39 -17.86 13.00
N PRO A 141 5.53 -18.66 13.65
CA PRO A 141 4.15 -18.29 13.89
C PRO A 141 3.97 -17.03 14.76
N GLN A 142 4.94 -16.71 15.60
CA GLN A 142 4.89 -15.50 16.43
C GLN A 142 5.16 -14.27 15.56
N GLN A 143 6.20 -14.30 14.72
CA GLN A 143 6.47 -13.24 13.77
C GLN A 143 5.30 -13.01 12.80
N ARG A 144 4.63 -14.08 12.33
CA ARG A 144 3.43 -13.96 11.49
C ARG A 144 2.29 -13.19 12.16
N ARG A 145 2.22 -13.19 13.49
CA ARG A 145 1.21 -12.47 14.27
C ARG A 145 1.60 -11.03 14.59
N GLU A 146 2.85 -10.65 14.36
CA GLU A 146 3.28 -9.27 14.60
C GLU A 146 2.55 -8.31 13.67
N VAL A 147 2.23 -7.12 14.16
CA VAL A 147 1.50 -6.09 13.42
C VAL A 147 2.27 -5.60 12.18
N TYR A 148 3.56 -5.82 12.13
CA TYR A 148 4.39 -5.49 10.97
C TYR A 148 4.35 -6.54 9.86
N VAL A 149 3.87 -7.75 10.16
CA VAL A 149 3.61 -8.82 9.18
C VAL A 149 2.13 -8.90 8.87
N SER A 150 1.30 -8.78 9.89
CA SER A 150 -0.16 -8.88 9.83
C SER A 150 -0.82 -7.61 10.38
N PRO A 151 -0.81 -6.49 9.67
CA PRO A 151 -1.32 -5.21 10.17
C PRO A 151 -2.81 -5.24 10.53
N LEU A 152 -3.57 -6.17 10.01
CA LEU A 152 -4.97 -6.38 10.42
C LEU A 152 -5.10 -6.78 11.90
N ARG A 153 -4.04 -7.24 12.55
CA ARG A 153 -4.00 -7.60 13.98
C ARG A 153 -3.63 -6.44 14.90
N ALA A 154 -3.32 -5.27 14.35
CA ALA A 154 -3.02 -4.10 15.15
C ALA A 154 -4.22 -3.70 16.00
N THR A 155 -4.00 -3.25 17.23
CA THR A 155 -5.02 -2.69 18.09
C THR A 155 -5.51 -1.34 17.54
N ASP A 156 -6.68 -0.89 18.00
CA ASP A 156 -7.21 0.41 17.59
C ASP A 156 -6.28 1.57 17.99
N ASP A 157 -5.58 1.42 19.12
CA ASP A 157 -4.58 2.41 19.56
C ASP A 157 -3.34 2.42 18.68
N GLU A 158 -2.92 1.27 18.13
CA GLU A 158 -1.83 1.20 17.16
C GLU A 158 -2.25 1.80 15.81
N LEU A 159 -3.49 1.62 15.40
CA LEU A 159 -4.04 2.17 14.15
C LEU A 159 -4.33 3.67 14.26
N ARG A 160 -4.86 4.13 15.40
CA ARG A 160 -5.25 5.54 15.60
C ARG A 160 -4.11 6.49 15.31
N GLY A 161 -4.37 7.51 14.49
CA GLY A 161 -3.37 8.52 14.10
C GLY A 161 -2.36 8.06 13.05
N LEU A 162 -2.59 6.91 12.41
CA LEU A 162 -1.92 6.60 11.15
C LEU A 162 -2.28 7.63 10.08
N PRO A 163 -1.44 7.79 9.05
CA PRO A 163 -1.73 8.73 7.96
C PRO A 163 -3.05 8.42 7.26
N PRO A 164 -3.67 9.40 6.59
CA PRO A 164 -4.73 9.14 5.63
C PRO A 164 -4.36 7.98 4.72
N THR A 165 -5.30 7.06 4.51
CA THR A 165 -5.01 5.79 3.84
C THR A 165 -6.02 5.50 2.73
N TYR A 166 -5.53 5.32 1.50
CA TYR A 166 -6.35 5.00 0.35
C TYR A 166 -6.01 3.59 -0.16
N ILE A 167 -6.84 2.62 0.22
CA ILE A 167 -6.67 1.20 -0.12
C ILE A 167 -7.40 0.89 -1.42
N GLN A 168 -6.74 0.15 -2.31
CA GLN A 168 -7.32 -0.28 -3.58
C GLN A 168 -7.23 -1.80 -3.67
N VAL A 169 -8.36 -2.48 -3.91
CA VAL A 169 -8.42 -3.95 -3.97
C VAL A 169 -9.06 -4.44 -5.26
N ALA A 170 -8.67 -5.63 -5.72
CA ALA A 170 -9.25 -6.31 -6.86
C ALA A 170 -10.42 -7.19 -6.44
N GLU A 171 -11.48 -7.25 -7.25
CA GLU A 171 -12.61 -8.15 -6.97
C GLU A 171 -12.19 -9.62 -6.92
N ASN A 172 -11.40 -10.06 -7.90
CA ASN A 172 -11.02 -11.46 -8.07
C ASN A 172 -9.62 -11.75 -7.49
N ASP A 173 -9.43 -11.41 -6.21
CA ASP A 173 -8.14 -11.55 -5.52
C ASP A 173 -8.35 -12.23 -4.17
N ILE A 174 -7.44 -13.13 -3.81
CA ILE A 174 -7.45 -13.77 -2.49
C ILE A 174 -7.27 -12.75 -1.36
N LEU A 175 -6.53 -11.64 -1.59
CA LEU A 175 -6.24 -10.58 -0.62
C LEU A 175 -7.36 -9.55 -0.46
N ARG A 176 -8.45 -9.66 -1.26
CA ARG A 176 -9.53 -8.67 -1.27
C ARG A 176 -10.12 -8.43 0.11
N ASP A 177 -10.54 -9.49 0.77
CA ASP A 177 -11.33 -9.38 2.00
C ASP A 177 -10.49 -8.86 3.18
N GLU A 178 -9.21 -9.24 3.26
CA GLU A 178 -8.30 -8.73 4.28
C GLU A 178 -7.94 -7.25 4.05
N GLY A 179 -7.77 -6.84 2.79
CA GLY A 179 -7.55 -5.44 2.43
C GLY A 179 -8.76 -4.56 2.79
N GLU A 180 -9.98 -5.03 2.51
CA GLU A 180 -11.21 -4.34 2.91
C GLU A 180 -11.42 -4.32 4.43
N ALA A 181 -11.11 -5.43 5.09
CA ALA A 181 -11.18 -5.50 6.56
C ALA A 181 -10.23 -4.50 7.21
N LEU A 182 -9.01 -4.36 6.69
CA LEU A 182 -8.06 -3.37 7.17
C LEU A 182 -8.59 -1.94 6.99
N GLY A 183 -9.19 -1.63 5.85
CA GLY A 183 -9.81 -0.31 5.62
C GLY A 183 -10.91 0.01 6.63
N ARG A 184 -11.79 -0.96 6.93
CA ARG A 184 -12.82 -0.80 7.97
C ARG A 184 -12.19 -0.55 9.34
N ARG A 185 -11.19 -1.35 9.73
CA ARG A 185 -10.49 -1.19 11.00
C ARG A 185 -9.80 0.16 11.17
N LEU A 186 -9.20 0.67 10.08
CA LEU A 186 -8.60 2.01 10.07
C LEU A 186 -9.66 3.08 10.30
N SER A 187 -10.80 3.01 9.60
CA SER A 187 -11.91 3.95 9.78
C SER A 187 -12.50 3.89 11.21
N GLU A 188 -12.70 2.69 11.75
CA GLU A 188 -13.18 2.48 13.13
C GLU A 188 -12.20 3.05 14.17
N ALA A 189 -10.90 3.00 13.90
CA ALA A 189 -9.86 3.64 14.72
C ALA A 189 -9.75 5.15 14.53
N GLY A 190 -10.58 5.76 13.68
CA GLY A 190 -10.61 7.21 13.41
C GLY A 190 -9.55 7.69 12.43
N VAL A 191 -9.00 6.81 11.61
CA VAL A 191 -8.12 7.18 10.49
C VAL A 191 -8.97 7.59 9.31
N ASP A 192 -8.58 8.65 8.59
CA ASP A 192 -9.17 9.01 7.31
C ASP A 192 -8.83 7.93 6.27
N ALA A 193 -9.67 6.91 6.16
CA ALA A 193 -9.43 5.74 5.34
C ALA A 193 -10.55 5.51 4.31
N THR A 194 -10.14 5.33 3.06
CA THR A 194 -11.04 4.98 1.96
C THR A 194 -10.57 3.68 1.32
N THR A 195 -11.50 2.76 1.08
CA THR A 195 -11.21 1.51 0.35
C THR A 195 -12.04 1.44 -0.91
N VAL A 196 -11.39 1.19 -2.05
CA VAL A 196 -12.02 1.05 -3.35
C VAL A 196 -11.80 -0.34 -3.89
N ARG A 197 -12.91 -1.03 -4.23
CA ARG A 197 -12.88 -2.30 -4.96
C ARG A 197 -13.03 -2.04 -6.45
N TYR A 198 -12.10 -2.56 -7.25
CA TYR A 198 -12.19 -2.57 -8.72
C TYR A 198 -12.76 -3.90 -9.19
N ASN A 199 -13.92 -3.82 -9.85
CA ASN A 199 -14.64 -5.01 -10.33
C ASN A 199 -14.00 -5.57 -11.61
N GLY A 200 -14.07 -6.90 -11.77
CA GLY A 200 -13.63 -7.61 -12.96
C GLY A 200 -12.11 -7.82 -13.08
N VAL A 201 -11.32 -7.30 -12.15
CA VAL A 201 -9.85 -7.41 -12.18
C VAL A 201 -9.31 -8.42 -11.18
N ILE A 202 -8.05 -8.83 -11.40
CA ILE A 202 -7.32 -9.83 -10.62
C ILE A 202 -6.18 -9.17 -9.84
N HIS A 203 -5.49 -9.93 -8.99
CA HIS A 203 -4.27 -9.48 -8.31
C HIS A 203 -3.28 -8.88 -9.31
N ASP A 204 -2.58 -7.81 -8.93
CA ASP A 204 -1.56 -7.10 -9.73
C ASP A 204 -2.05 -6.50 -11.07
N TRP A 205 -3.39 -6.36 -11.31
CA TRP A 205 -3.90 -5.80 -12.58
C TRP A 205 -3.29 -4.43 -12.91
N GLY A 206 -3.08 -3.60 -11.90
CA GLY A 206 -2.50 -2.26 -12.05
C GLY A 206 -1.02 -2.30 -12.43
N MET A 207 -0.30 -3.38 -12.11
CA MET A 207 1.13 -3.55 -12.40
C MET A 207 1.38 -4.31 -13.72
N LEU A 208 0.52 -5.26 -14.08
CA LEU A 208 0.70 -6.11 -15.27
C LEU A 208 0.58 -5.31 -16.57
N ASN A 209 1.63 -5.30 -17.40
CA ASN A 209 1.65 -4.55 -18.64
C ASN A 209 0.55 -4.97 -19.64
N GLY A 210 0.19 -6.26 -19.67
CA GLY A 210 -0.91 -6.77 -20.49
C GLY A 210 -2.29 -6.22 -20.10
N LEU A 211 -2.44 -5.67 -18.90
CA LEU A 211 -3.67 -5.09 -18.37
C LEU A 211 -3.63 -3.55 -18.27
N ALA A 212 -2.58 -2.94 -18.79
CA ALA A 212 -2.37 -1.48 -18.69
C ALA A 212 -3.48 -0.65 -19.37
N ALA A 213 -4.09 -1.17 -20.43
CA ALA A 213 -5.13 -0.49 -21.18
C ALA A 213 -6.53 -0.58 -20.55
N LEU A 214 -6.71 -1.35 -19.48
CA LEU A 214 -8.00 -1.47 -18.80
C LEU A 214 -8.45 -0.14 -18.21
N HIS A 215 -9.76 0.11 -18.26
CA HIS A 215 -10.36 1.29 -17.62
C HIS A 215 -10.08 1.31 -16.11
N GLN A 216 -10.09 0.14 -15.46
CA GLN A 216 -9.78 -0.01 -14.05
C GLN A 216 -8.31 0.35 -13.73
N THR A 217 -7.37 0.04 -14.62
CA THR A 217 -5.97 0.44 -14.44
C THR A 217 -5.80 1.96 -14.54
N ARG A 218 -6.49 2.57 -15.51
CA ARG A 218 -6.50 4.04 -15.63
C ARG A 218 -7.13 4.69 -14.40
N ALA A 219 -8.28 4.18 -13.95
CA ALA A 219 -8.98 4.71 -12.78
C ALA A 219 -8.12 4.60 -11.51
N LEU A 220 -7.41 3.49 -11.31
CA LEU A 220 -6.43 3.30 -10.23
C LEU A 220 -5.37 4.40 -10.25
N VAL A 221 -4.75 4.66 -11.39
CA VAL A 221 -3.67 5.65 -11.50
C VAL A 221 -4.20 7.07 -11.24
N LEU A 222 -5.33 7.43 -11.85
CA LEU A 222 -5.92 8.76 -11.69
C LEU A 222 -6.40 9.03 -10.26
N SER A 223 -7.06 8.05 -9.62
CA SER A 223 -7.50 8.22 -8.24
C SER A 223 -6.32 8.28 -7.26
N SER A 224 -5.29 7.45 -7.46
CA SER A 224 -4.06 7.53 -6.67
C SER A 224 -3.39 8.89 -6.83
N ALA A 225 -3.29 9.41 -8.05
CA ALA A 225 -2.72 10.72 -8.33
C ALA A 225 -3.51 11.85 -7.63
N ALA A 226 -4.83 11.81 -7.70
CA ALA A 226 -5.69 12.78 -7.01
C ALA A 226 -5.49 12.77 -5.49
N MET A 227 -5.39 11.58 -4.87
CA MET A 227 -5.10 11.45 -3.45
C MET A 227 -3.71 12.00 -3.09
N MET A 228 -2.68 11.71 -3.92
CA MET A 228 -1.36 12.29 -3.72
C MET A 228 -1.40 13.82 -3.79
N GLN A 229 -2.05 14.39 -4.79
CA GLN A 229 -2.18 15.83 -4.96
C GLN A 229 -2.90 16.47 -3.76
N TYR A 230 -3.97 15.87 -3.29
CA TYR A 230 -4.74 16.36 -2.15
C TYR A 230 -3.93 16.37 -0.85
N TYR A 231 -3.27 15.25 -0.51
CA TYR A 231 -2.58 15.11 0.79
C TYR A 231 -1.15 15.64 0.80
N LEU A 232 -0.47 15.68 -0.34
CA LEU A 232 0.88 16.23 -0.43
C LEU A 232 0.90 17.72 -0.76
N GLY A 233 -0.26 18.33 -1.06
CA GLY A 233 -0.39 19.75 -1.24
C GLY A 233 0.30 20.27 -2.51
N THR A 234 -0.17 19.85 -3.67
CA THR A 234 -0.04 20.71 -4.86
C THR A 234 -1.16 21.73 -4.82
N ASP A 235 -0.92 22.93 -5.35
CA ASP A 235 -1.98 23.89 -5.59
C ASP A 235 -2.96 23.27 -6.61
N TYR A 236 -3.94 22.55 -6.08
CA TYR A 236 -5.02 22.02 -6.90
C TYR A 236 -5.81 23.24 -7.38
N ILE A 237 -5.57 23.61 -8.65
CA ILE A 237 -6.33 24.69 -9.30
C ILE A 237 -7.79 24.24 -9.33
N GLY A 238 -8.59 24.68 -8.37
CA GLY A 238 -10.02 24.41 -8.33
C GLY A 238 -10.64 23.99 -7.00
N ALA A 239 -9.88 23.81 -5.93
CA ALA A 239 -10.47 23.60 -4.60
C ALA A 239 -10.30 24.88 -3.77
N ASP A 240 -11.16 25.84 -3.98
CA ASP A 240 -11.51 26.78 -2.93
C ASP A 240 -12.05 25.97 -1.77
N ARG A 241 -11.36 25.95 -0.63
CA ARG A 241 -11.74 25.19 0.57
C ARG A 241 -12.94 25.80 1.32
N SER A 242 -13.62 26.74 0.73
CA SER A 242 -14.95 27.16 1.15
C SER A 242 -15.97 26.19 0.54
N CYS A 243 -16.19 25.04 1.17
CA CYS A 243 -17.47 24.37 1.04
C CYS A 243 -18.50 25.33 1.62
N GLU A 244 -19.06 26.20 0.80
CA GLU A 244 -20.39 26.77 1.09
C GLU A 244 -21.33 25.56 1.17
N GLU A 245 -22.04 25.46 2.29
CA GLU A 245 -23.08 24.47 2.52
C GLU A 245 -24.03 24.49 1.31
N ILE A 246 -24.07 23.39 0.57
CA ILE A 246 -25.11 23.14 -0.41
C ILE A 246 -26.36 22.80 0.42
N ASP A 247 -27.19 23.79 0.71
CA ASP A 247 -28.53 23.57 1.21
C ASP A 247 -29.31 22.75 0.19
N PHE A 248 -29.53 21.49 0.49
CA PHE A 248 -30.54 20.70 -0.19
C PHE A 248 -31.90 21.23 0.20
N ILE A 249 -32.48 22.10 -0.62
CA ILE A 249 -33.88 22.45 -0.52
C ILE A 249 -34.71 21.22 -0.84
N SER A 250 -35.49 20.81 0.14
CA SER A 250 -36.49 19.74 0.14
C SER A 250 -37.55 19.89 -0.96
#